data_ce975eeced0d1553d32f91c25a9d9b77
#
_entry.id   ce975eeced0d1553d32f91c25a9d9b77
#
_cell.length_a   1.000
_cell.length_b   1.000
_cell.length_c   1.000
_cell.angle_alpha   90.00
_cell.angle_beta   90.00
_cell.angle_gamma   90.00
#
_symmetry.space_group_name_H-M   'P 1'
#
loop_
_entity.id
_entity.type
_entity.pdbx_description
1 polymer ?
#
loop_
_entity_poly.entity_id
_entity_poly.type
_entity_poly.pdbx_seq_one_letter_code
_entity_poly.pdbx_strand_id
1 'polypeptide(L)'
;MKSNLNLKNALMLFAATSVLAGCFGADRVASPGEGLLIGGTTSSSSSSSSSSSSSSAPTDCPTGLLNGGTLAGKRVCQLPNLITGSLTLNKVEGVIYGINGRVQVGDDMGPNPTAPFTGALRGTLNIAPGVTLFGSAGLDYLIVSRGSQIFASGTAAEPIVFTSSQGIQGTTTANSIGQWGGLVIAGRAPT
;
A
#
# COMPACT_ATOMS: atom_id res chain seq x y z
N MET A 1 26.15 39.21 -39.84
CA MET A 1 26.91 39.84 -38.75
C MET A 1 27.15 38.81 -37.67
N LYS A 2 28.42 38.52 -37.49
CA LYS A 2 28.94 37.52 -36.51
C LYS A 2 29.02 38.13 -35.13
N SER A 3 28.65 37.41 -34.10
CA SER A 3 29.16 37.71 -32.77
C SER A 3 29.28 36.41 -32.00
N ASN A 4 30.53 35.94 -31.92
CA ASN A 4 30.98 34.91 -31.04
C ASN A 4 31.13 35.50 -29.62
N LEU A 5 30.62 34.79 -28.62
CA LEU A 5 31.08 35.02 -27.24
C LEU A 5 31.57 33.73 -26.63
N ASN A 6 32.88 33.62 -26.56
CA ASN A 6 33.64 32.70 -25.74
C ASN A 6 33.41 33.02 -24.26
N LEU A 7 33.11 32.04 -23.46
CA LEU A 7 33.33 32.16 -22.03
C LEU A 7 34.14 30.95 -21.54
N LYS A 8 35.37 31.24 -21.29
CA LYS A 8 36.38 30.36 -20.68
C LYS A 8 36.17 30.27 -19.17
N ASN A 9 36.33 29.07 -18.66
CA ASN A 9 36.93 28.73 -17.37
C ASN A 9 36.49 29.51 -16.11
N ALA A 10 35.83 28.80 -15.20
CA ALA A 10 36.11 28.93 -13.77
C ALA A 10 35.98 27.56 -13.11
N LEU A 11 37.13 26.90 -12.98
CA LEU A 11 37.39 25.76 -12.14
C LEU A 11 37.54 26.32 -10.70
N MET A 12 36.62 25.95 -9.79
CA MET A 12 36.86 26.12 -8.35
C MET A 12 36.65 24.81 -7.64
N LEU A 13 37.79 24.26 -7.29
CA LEU A 13 37.98 23.17 -6.35
C LEU A 13 37.70 23.72 -4.94
N PHE A 14 36.72 23.15 -4.23
CA PHE A 14 36.68 23.23 -2.77
C PHE A 14 36.58 21.81 -2.21
N ALA A 15 37.72 21.37 -1.73
CA ALA A 15 37.85 20.28 -0.82
C ALA A 15 37.49 20.77 0.59
N ALA A 16 36.47 20.19 1.18
CA ALA A 16 36.21 20.32 2.62
C ALA A 16 35.97 18.92 3.18
N THR A 17 37.03 18.38 3.75
CA THR A 17 37.04 17.25 4.64
C THR A 17 36.37 17.65 5.96
N SER A 18 35.25 17.03 6.31
CA SER A 18 34.71 17.05 7.68
C SER A 18 34.60 15.63 8.18
N VAL A 19 35.55 15.24 8.98
CA VAL A 19 35.48 14.08 9.85
C VAL A 19 34.57 14.45 11.02
N LEU A 20 33.45 13.75 11.19
CA LEU A 20 32.72 13.72 12.45
C LEU A 20 32.72 12.31 12.98
N ALA A 21 33.46 12.18 14.06
CA ALA A 21 33.52 11.05 14.94
C ALA A 21 32.20 10.89 15.70
N GLY A 22 31.77 9.64 15.84
CA GLY A 22 31.27 9.01 17.04
C GLY A 22 29.99 9.57 17.71
N CYS A 23 28.94 8.80 17.67
CA CYS A 23 28.08 8.59 18.84
C CYS A 23 27.84 7.10 19.00
N PHE A 24 28.67 6.49 19.82
CA PHE A 24 28.35 5.27 20.55
C PHE A 24 27.43 5.65 21.71
N GLY A 25 26.38 4.87 21.91
CA GLY A 25 25.62 4.91 23.14
C GLY A 25 24.12 4.85 22.94
N ALA A 26 23.59 3.67 22.66
CA ALA A 26 22.22 3.37 23.02
C ALA A 26 22.27 2.46 24.23
N ASP A 27 22.19 3.07 25.40
CA ASP A 27 22.04 2.36 26.65
C ASP A 27 20.73 1.58 26.66
N ARG A 28 20.85 0.33 27.04
CA ARG A 28 19.73 -0.57 27.29
C ARG A 28 18.91 -0.02 28.43
N VAL A 29 17.68 0.39 28.16
CA VAL A 29 16.70 0.60 29.21
C VAL A 29 16.27 -0.75 29.73
N ALA A 30 16.83 -1.14 30.87
CA ALA A 30 16.40 -2.31 31.61
C ALA A 30 15.01 -2.06 32.20
N SER A 31 14.04 -2.86 31.80
CA SER A 31 12.73 -2.90 32.45
C SER A 31 12.85 -3.59 33.80
N PRO A 32 12.36 -3.04 34.91
CA PRO A 32 12.43 -3.69 36.20
C PRO A 32 11.33 -4.77 36.28
N GLY A 33 11.72 -6.05 36.24
CA GLY A 33 10.78 -7.14 36.45
C GLY A 33 11.25 -8.54 36.07
N GLU A 34 12.51 -8.77 35.70
CA GLU A 34 12.96 -10.15 35.45
C GLU A 34 13.72 -10.71 36.65
N GLY A 35 13.04 -11.62 37.34
CA GLY A 35 13.63 -12.44 38.41
C GLY A 35 14.66 -13.42 37.87
N LEU A 36 15.80 -13.42 38.53
CA LEU A 36 16.94 -14.29 38.36
C LEU A 36 16.54 -15.75 38.66
N LEU A 37 16.53 -16.63 37.69
CA LEU A 37 16.57 -18.09 37.91
C LEU A 37 17.84 -18.69 37.32
N ILE A 38 18.69 -19.10 38.23
CA ILE A 38 19.91 -19.88 37.98
C ILE A 38 19.51 -21.35 37.76
N GLY A 39 20.09 -21.98 36.77
CA GLY A 39 20.42 -23.39 36.75
C GLY A 39 19.71 -24.26 35.74
N GLY A 40 20.49 -24.89 34.87
CA GLY A 40 20.12 -26.12 34.18
C GLY A 40 20.60 -26.19 32.72
N THR A 41 21.80 -26.66 32.54
CA THR A 41 22.35 -27.16 31.27
C THR A 41 21.52 -28.29 30.68
N THR A 42 21.03 -28.12 29.45
CA THR A 42 20.95 -29.24 28.48
C THR A 42 20.97 -28.65 27.06
N SER A 43 22.04 -28.96 26.38
CA SER A 43 22.21 -28.71 24.94
C SER A 43 21.26 -29.58 24.15
N SER A 44 20.33 -28.99 23.46
CA SER A 44 19.67 -29.60 22.30
C SER A 44 19.80 -28.66 21.13
N SER A 45 20.77 -28.92 20.28
CA SER A 45 20.95 -28.35 18.97
C SER A 45 19.80 -28.78 18.08
N SER A 46 18.75 -27.95 18.01
CA SER A 46 17.78 -28.02 16.93
C SER A 46 18.30 -27.16 15.79
N SER A 47 18.91 -27.80 14.81
CA SER A 47 19.19 -27.23 13.50
C SER A 47 17.86 -26.88 12.82
N SER A 48 17.42 -25.64 12.99
CA SER A 48 16.37 -25.08 12.14
C SER A 48 16.98 -24.84 10.75
N SER A 49 16.79 -25.82 9.87
CA SER A 49 16.95 -25.61 8.43
C SER A 49 15.95 -24.56 8.00
N SER A 50 16.41 -23.30 7.85
CA SER A 50 15.69 -22.26 7.14
C SER A 50 15.67 -22.66 5.66
N SER A 51 14.64 -23.40 5.28
CA SER A 51 14.26 -23.54 3.88
C SER A 51 13.82 -22.16 3.41
N SER A 52 14.70 -21.45 2.71
CA SER A 52 14.34 -20.31 1.88
C SER A 52 13.45 -20.82 0.74
N SER A 53 12.16 -20.96 1.02
CA SER A 53 11.17 -21.13 -0.02
C SER A 53 11.13 -19.79 -0.77
N SER A 54 11.70 -19.75 -1.98
CA SER A 54 11.38 -18.73 -2.96
C SER A 54 9.90 -18.88 -3.30
N SER A 55 9.04 -18.17 -2.57
CA SER A 55 7.61 -18.14 -2.86
C SER A 55 7.43 -17.37 -4.16
N SER A 56 7.31 -18.11 -5.27
CA SER A 56 6.80 -17.54 -6.50
C SER A 56 5.42 -16.95 -6.23
N ALA A 57 5.13 -15.76 -6.79
CA ALA A 57 3.83 -15.14 -6.64
C ALA A 57 2.72 -16.14 -7.04
N PRO A 58 1.58 -16.16 -6.33
CA PRO A 58 0.46 -17.01 -6.67
C PRO A 58 0.08 -16.89 -8.15
N THR A 59 -0.31 -18.00 -8.79
CA THR A 59 -0.69 -18.00 -10.21
C THR A 59 -2.05 -17.37 -10.43
N ASP A 60 -2.94 -17.45 -9.44
CA ASP A 60 -4.35 -17.04 -9.56
C ASP A 60 -4.73 -15.95 -8.56
N CYS A 61 -5.73 -15.18 -8.92
CA CYS A 61 -6.35 -14.20 -8.04
C CYS A 61 -7.50 -14.83 -7.24
N PRO A 62 -7.81 -14.29 -6.04
CA PRO A 62 -9.01 -14.66 -5.31
C PRO A 62 -10.28 -14.51 -6.18
N THR A 63 -11.29 -15.33 -5.89
CA THR A 63 -12.56 -15.32 -6.64
C THR A 63 -13.18 -13.92 -6.70
N GLY A 64 -13.67 -13.55 -7.88
CA GLY A 64 -14.28 -12.24 -8.14
C GLY A 64 -13.30 -11.14 -8.53
N LEU A 65 -12.00 -11.43 -8.60
CA LEU A 65 -10.97 -10.50 -9.03
C LEU A 65 -10.36 -10.93 -10.37
N LEU A 66 -9.94 -9.97 -11.17
CA LEU A 66 -9.34 -10.22 -12.47
C LEU A 66 -7.81 -10.30 -12.36
N ASN A 67 -7.21 -11.19 -13.15
CA ASN A 67 -5.76 -11.28 -13.24
C ASN A 67 -5.21 -10.08 -14.03
N GLY A 68 -4.48 -9.20 -13.36
CA GLY A 68 -3.82 -8.01 -13.92
C GLY A 68 -2.33 -8.23 -14.24
N GLY A 69 -1.86 -9.48 -14.26
CA GLY A 69 -0.45 -9.79 -14.50
C GLY A 69 0.41 -9.71 -13.23
N THR A 70 1.62 -9.20 -13.37
CA THR A 70 2.56 -9.05 -12.25
C THR A 70 3.17 -7.65 -12.21
N LEU A 71 3.46 -7.16 -11.02
CA LEU A 71 4.16 -5.90 -10.78
C LEU A 71 5.17 -6.08 -9.65
N ALA A 72 6.43 -5.76 -9.91
CA ALA A 72 7.54 -5.94 -8.96
C ALA A 72 7.58 -7.36 -8.32
N GLY A 73 7.36 -8.40 -9.15
CA GLY A 73 7.37 -9.80 -8.71
C GLY A 73 6.13 -10.25 -7.94
N LYS A 74 5.12 -9.39 -7.76
CA LYS A 74 3.86 -9.71 -7.09
C LYS A 74 2.73 -9.91 -8.09
N ARG A 75 1.78 -10.78 -7.80
CA ARG A 75 0.55 -10.97 -8.57
C ARG A 75 -0.36 -9.76 -8.38
N VAL A 76 -0.79 -9.17 -9.48
CA VAL A 76 -1.79 -8.10 -9.49
C VAL A 76 -3.17 -8.70 -9.65
N CYS A 77 -4.04 -8.48 -8.68
CA CYS A 77 -5.44 -8.86 -8.73
C CYS A 77 -6.30 -7.59 -8.81
N GLN A 78 -6.91 -7.35 -9.98
CA GLN A 78 -7.68 -6.14 -10.23
C GLN A 78 -9.09 -6.25 -9.63
N LEU A 79 -9.53 -5.17 -9.00
CA LEU A 79 -10.88 -5.04 -8.50
C LEU A 79 -11.85 -4.90 -9.69
N PRO A 80 -13.10 -5.42 -9.58
CA PRO A 80 -14.14 -5.15 -10.56
C PRO A 80 -14.52 -3.66 -10.54
N ASN A 81 -14.96 -3.14 -11.68
CA ASN A 81 -15.34 -1.72 -11.79
C ASN A 81 -16.54 -1.34 -10.92
N LEU A 82 -17.40 -2.30 -10.62
CA LEU A 82 -18.53 -2.14 -9.70
C LEU A 82 -18.57 -3.30 -8.70
N ILE A 83 -18.57 -2.95 -7.43
CA ILE A 83 -18.67 -3.89 -6.31
C ILE A 83 -20.08 -3.78 -5.73
N THR A 84 -20.93 -4.77 -6.00
CA THR A 84 -22.25 -4.91 -5.38
C THR A 84 -22.22 -6.07 -4.38
N GLY A 85 -23.01 -5.97 -3.32
CA GLY A 85 -22.95 -6.92 -2.21
C GLY A 85 -21.66 -6.74 -1.40
N SER A 86 -21.04 -7.82 -0.96
CA SER A 86 -19.84 -7.78 -0.12
C SER A 86 -18.63 -8.36 -0.84
N LEU A 87 -17.55 -7.58 -0.93
CA LEU A 87 -16.24 -8.03 -1.37
C LEU A 87 -15.24 -7.89 -0.22
N THR A 88 -14.49 -8.96 0.04
CA THR A 88 -13.42 -8.94 1.04
C THR A 88 -12.07 -9.15 0.37
N LEU A 89 -11.14 -8.22 0.61
CA LEU A 89 -9.75 -8.31 0.20
C LEU A 89 -8.95 -8.83 1.39
N ASN A 90 -8.50 -10.08 1.29
CA ASN A 90 -7.64 -10.70 2.29
C ASN A 90 -6.16 -10.48 1.96
N LYS A 91 -5.31 -10.41 2.97
CA LYS A 91 -3.86 -10.46 2.76
C LYS A 91 -3.49 -11.85 2.23
N VAL A 92 -2.94 -11.89 1.04
CA VAL A 92 -2.39 -13.09 0.41
C VAL A 92 -0.93 -12.79 0.08
N GLU A 93 -0.03 -13.69 0.51
CA GLU A 93 1.40 -13.50 0.25
C GLU A 93 1.68 -13.44 -1.25
N GLY A 94 2.47 -12.45 -1.66
CA GLY A 94 2.78 -12.23 -3.08
C GLY A 94 1.64 -11.63 -3.92
N VAL A 95 0.51 -11.23 -3.33
CA VAL A 95 -0.62 -10.57 -4.03
C VAL A 95 -0.71 -9.10 -3.65
N ILE A 96 -1.00 -8.26 -4.63
CA ILE A 96 -1.39 -6.86 -4.48
C ILE A 96 -2.65 -6.58 -5.30
N TYR A 97 -3.45 -5.61 -4.86
CA TYR A 97 -4.75 -5.32 -5.47
C TYR A 97 -4.68 -4.06 -6.33
N GLY A 98 -5.09 -4.19 -7.60
CA GLY A 98 -5.06 -3.12 -8.58
C GLY A 98 -6.41 -2.40 -8.69
N ILE A 99 -6.35 -1.08 -8.71
CA ILE A 99 -7.45 -0.19 -9.10
C ILE A 99 -7.17 0.22 -10.54
N ASN A 100 -8.06 -0.13 -11.46
CA ASN A 100 -7.91 0.16 -12.90
C ASN A 100 -9.14 0.96 -13.36
N GLY A 101 -8.94 2.22 -13.69
CA GLY A 101 -10.01 3.16 -13.95
C GLY A 101 -10.84 3.43 -12.71
N ARG A 102 -12.14 3.64 -12.89
CA ARG A 102 -13.08 3.84 -11.79
C ARG A 102 -13.50 2.50 -11.19
N VAL A 103 -13.18 2.28 -9.92
CA VAL A 103 -13.74 1.21 -9.10
C VAL A 103 -14.79 1.82 -8.17
N GLN A 104 -16.03 1.37 -8.28
CA GLN A 104 -17.16 1.90 -7.53
C GLN A 104 -17.70 0.85 -6.56
N VAL A 105 -17.83 1.23 -5.29
CA VAL A 105 -18.47 0.40 -4.26
C VAL A 105 -19.94 0.78 -4.17
N GLY A 106 -20.79 -0.08 -4.70
CA GLY A 106 -22.23 0.07 -4.84
C GLY A 106 -22.67 1.21 -5.74
N ASP A 107 -23.93 1.20 -6.12
CA ASP A 107 -24.56 2.30 -6.83
C ASP A 107 -24.82 3.47 -5.88
N ASP A 108 -24.99 4.65 -6.45
CA ASP A 108 -25.45 5.81 -5.69
C ASP A 108 -26.91 5.61 -5.29
N MET A 109 -27.15 5.45 -4.01
CA MET A 109 -28.48 5.24 -3.45
C MET A 109 -29.27 6.53 -3.20
N GLY A 110 -28.76 7.66 -3.65
CA GLY A 110 -29.40 8.96 -3.46
C GLY A 110 -29.18 9.56 -2.06
N PRO A 111 -29.64 10.81 -1.86
CA PRO A 111 -29.41 11.55 -0.63
C PRO A 111 -30.28 11.06 0.54
N ASN A 112 -31.48 10.56 0.26
CA ASN A 112 -32.41 10.15 1.30
C ASN A 112 -32.20 8.68 1.72
N PRO A 113 -31.81 8.37 2.98
CA PRO A 113 -31.58 7.01 3.43
C PRO A 113 -32.84 6.16 3.51
N THR A 114 -34.04 6.80 3.66
CA THR A 114 -35.32 6.11 3.77
C THR A 114 -36.02 5.92 2.42
N ALA A 115 -35.55 6.62 1.37
CA ALA A 115 -36.07 6.53 0.01
C ALA A 115 -34.89 6.40 -0.99
N PRO A 116 -34.21 5.26 -1.02
CA PRO A 116 -33.13 5.05 -1.96
C PRO A 116 -33.63 5.01 -3.40
N PHE A 117 -32.74 5.30 -4.36
CA PHE A 117 -33.06 5.18 -5.77
C PHE A 117 -33.44 3.74 -6.13
N THR A 118 -34.52 3.59 -6.90
CA THR A 118 -35.05 2.29 -7.30
C THR A 118 -33.99 1.52 -8.12
N GLY A 119 -33.76 0.26 -7.75
CA GLY A 119 -32.83 -0.62 -8.44
C GLY A 119 -31.35 -0.39 -8.10
N ALA A 120 -31.01 0.61 -7.32
CA ALA A 120 -29.63 0.82 -6.87
C ALA A 120 -29.19 -0.27 -5.90
N LEU A 121 -28.01 -0.83 -6.13
CA LEU A 121 -27.42 -1.92 -5.34
C LEU A 121 -26.36 -1.41 -4.39
N ARG A 122 -26.44 -1.83 -3.13
CA ARG A 122 -25.42 -1.52 -2.13
C ARG A 122 -24.14 -2.33 -2.38
N GLY A 123 -22.99 -1.71 -2.04
CA GLY A 123 -21.72 -2.40 -1.98
C GLY A 123 -21.10 -2.27 -0.58
N THR A 124 -20.34 -3.29 -0.20
CA THR A 124 -19.50 -3.27 0.99
C THR A 124 -18.12 -3.80 0.62
N LEU A 125 -17.10 -2.98 0.81
CA LEU A 125 -15.71 -3.36 0.60
C LEU A 125 -15.04 -3.54 1.95
N ASN A 126 -14.60 -4.77 2.25
CA ASN A 126 -13.84 -5.08 3.45
C ASN A 126 -12.37 -5.28 3.07
N ILE A 127 -11.46 -4.60 3.75
CA ILE A 127 -10.03 -4.67 3.50
C ILE A 127 -9.35 -5.15 4.78
N ALA A 128 -8.75 -6.33 4.72
CA ALA A 128 -8.04 -6.93 5.85
C ALA A 128 -6.71 -6.19 6.15
N PRO A 129 -6.19 -6.29 7.37
CA PRO A 129 -4.86 -5.77 7.71
C PRO A 129 -3.78 -6.29 6.76
N GLY A 130 -2.77 -5.47 6.47
CA GLY A 130 -1.62 -5.81 5.63
C GLY A 130 -1.90 -5.85 4.12
N VAL A 131 -3.12 -5.53 3.68
CA VAL A 131 -3.48 -5.45 2.26
C VAL A 131 -2.87 -4.21 1.63
N THR A 132 -2.34 -4.37 0.41
CA THR A 132 -1.84 -3.26 -0.42
C THR A 132 -2.71 -3.10 -1.65
N LEU A 133 -3.24 -1.88 -1.86
CA LEU A 133 -3.96 -1.47 -3.06
C LEU A 133 -3.17 -0.39 -3.80
N PHE A 134 -3.24 -0.38 -5.13
CA PHE A 134 -2.56 0.62 -5.92
C PHE A 134 -3.34 1.01 -7.18
N GLY A 135 -3.13 2.24 -7.64
CA GLY A 135 -3.51 2.73 -8.96
C GLY A 135 -2.27 3.03 -9.80
N SER A 136 -2.43 3.13 -11.12
CA SER A 136 -1.34 3.33 -12.07
C SER A 136 -1.45 4.62 -12.86
N ALA A 137 -2.62 5.29 -12.80
CA ALA A 137 -2.89 6.50 -13.55
C ALA A 137 -3.80 7.44 -12.77
N GLY A 138 -3.84 8.71 -13.14
CA GLY A 138 -4.69 9.71 -12.48
C GLY A 138 -6.20 9.45 -12.54
N LEU A 139 -6.65 8.60 -13.46
CA LEU A 139 -8.04 8.17 -13.58
C LEU A 139 -8.35 6.85 -12.84
N ASP A 140 -7.36 6.24 -12.19
CA ASP A 140 -7.55 5.07 -11.34
C ASP A 140 -7.96 5.55 -9.94
N TYR A 141 -9.22 5.41 -9.59
CA TYR A 141 -9.74 5.83 -8.30
C TYR A 141 -10.78 4.86 -7.74
N LEU A 142 -10.86 4.84 -6.41
CA LEU A 142 -11.87 4.07 -5.69
C LEU A 142 -12.92 5.03 -5.14
N ILE A 143 -14.19 4.81 -5.48
CA ILE A 143 -15.30 5.60 -4.95
C ILE A 143 -16.27 4.72 -4.16
N VAL A 144 -16.56 5.11 -2.93
CA VAL A 144 -17.64 4.52 -2.12
C VAL A 144 -18.87 5.40 -2.28
N SER A 145 -19.87 4.85 -2.99
CA SER A 145 -21.09 5.58 -3.30
C SER A 145 -22.00 5.73 -2.08
N ARG A 146 -22.91 6.72 -2.13
CA ARG A 146 -23.87 6.96 -1.04
C ARG A 146 -24.68 5.71 -0.73
N GLY A 147 -24.74 5.34 0.54
CA GLY A 147 -25.43 4.15 1.02
C GLY A 147 -24.64 2.86 0.97
N SER A 148 -23.40 2.90 0.44
CA SER A 148 -22.45 1.81 0.47
C SER A 148 -21.39 2.02 1.55
N GLN A 149 -20.53 1.04 1.82
CA GLN A 149 -19.60 1.05 2.95
C GLN A 149 -18.23 0.54 2.56
N ILE A 150 -17.21 1.05 3.28
CA ILE A 150 -15.86 0.51 3.28
C ILE A 150 -15.41 0.27 4.72
N PHE A 151 -14.83 -0.89 4.98
CA PHE A 151 -14.19 -1.23 6.23
C PHE A 151 -12.72 -1.53 5.96
N ALA A 152 -11.85 -0.69 6.49
CA ALA A 152 -10.41 -0.75 6.25
C ALA A 152 -9.68 -0.52 7.58
N SER A 153 -9.65 -1.56 8.41
CA SER A 153 -9.04 -1.52 9.74
C SER A 153 -7.71 -2.24 9.72
N GLY A 154 -6.64 -1.49 9.45
CA GLY A 154 -5.26 -1.98 9.58
C GLY A 154 -4.79 -1.99 11.03
N THR A 155 -3.66 -2.60 11.28
CA THR A 155 -2.96 -2.56 12.57
C THR A 155 -1.58 -1.92 12.42
N ALA A 156 -0.94 -1.56 13.52
CA ALA A 156 0.44 -1.03 13.48
C ALA A 156 1.44 -2.05 12.90
N ALA A 157 1.23 -3.35 13.14
CA ALA A 157 2.06 -4.41 12.58
C ALA A 157 1.69 -4.73 11.11
N GLU A 158 0.44 -4.55 10.73
CA GLU A 158 -0.09 -4.84 9.40
C GLU A 158 -0.96 -3.68 8.88
N PRO A 159 -0.33 -2.56 8.50
CA PRO A 159 -1.07 -1.42 7.96
C PRO A 159 -1.68 -1.77 6.59
N ILE A 160 -2.85 -1.20 6.30
CA ILE A 160 -3.40 -1.19 4.95
C ILE A 160 -2.71 -0.07 4.18
N VAL A 161 -2.20 -0.39 2.98
CA VAL A 161 -1.44 0.56 2.16
C VAL A 161 -2.20 0.88 0.88
N PHE A 162 -2.49 2.16 0.66
CA PHE A 162 -2.93 2.69 -0.63
C PHE A 162 -1.77 3.45 -1.26
N THR A 163 -1.38 3.09 -2.47
CA THR A 163 -0.19 3.64 -3.13
C THR A 163 -0.36 3.70 -4.65
N SER A 164 0.72 3.98 -5.36
CA SER A 164 0.79 3.94 -6.83
C SER A 164 1.62 2.77 -7.32
N SER A 165 1.53 2.46 -8.62
CA SER A 165 2.41 1.48 -9.26
C SER A 165 3.89 1.84 -9.09
N GLN A 166 4.23 3.14 -9.16
CA GLN A 166 5.60 3.62 -8.91
C GLN A 166 6.00 3.40 -7.45
N GLY A 167 5.07 3.57 -6.50
CA GLY A 167 5.29 3.27 -5.09
C GLY A 167 5.60 1.78 -4.84
N ILE A 168 4.88 0.88 -5.53
CA ILE A 168 5.17 -0.57 -5.48
C ILE A 168 6.56 -0.89 -6.05
N GLN A 169 6.97 -0.20 -7.12
CA GLN A 169 8.26 -0.40 -7.77
C GLN A 169 9.43 0.30 -7.06
N GLY A 170 9.14 1.16 -6.08
CA GLY A 170 10.17 1.97 -5.42
C GLY A 170 10.78 3.05 -6.31
N THR A 171 10.08 3.50 -7.34
CA THR A 171 10.56 4.49 -8.33
C THR A 171 10.00 5.89 -8.11
N THR A 172 9.30 6.12 -6.99
CA THR A 172 8.78 7.45 -6.63
C THR A 172 9.91 8.42 -6.31
N THR A 173 9.73 9.68 -6.73
CA THR A 173 10.64 10.79 -6.45
C THR A 173 9.86 11.94 -5.80
N ALA A 174 10.56 12.99 -5.35
CA ALA A 174 9.91 14.19 -4.82
C ALA A 174 8.98 14.90 -5.82
N ASN A 175 9.16 14.64 -7.12
CA ASN A 175 8.36 15.21 -8.20
C ASN A 175 7.23 14.29 -8.69
N SER A 176 7.05 13.14 -8.06
CA SER A 176 6.01 12.17 -8.43
C SER A 176 4.65 12.64 -7.92
N ILE A 177 3.84 13.22 -8.82
CA ILE A 177 2.49 13.73 -8.56
C ILE A 177 1.48 13.07 -9.49
N GLY A 178 0.19 13.09 -9.12
CA GLY A 178 -0.90 12.63 -9.99
C GLY A 178 -0.84 11.14 -10.38
N GLN A 179 -0.19 10.30 -9.56
CA GLN A 179 0.08 8.91 -9.91
C GLN A 179 -1.16 8.02 -9.90
N TRP A 180 -2.18 8.39 -9.15
CA TRP A 180 -3.51 7.79 -9.14
C TRP A 180 -4.54 8.77 -8.57
N GLY A 181 -5.84 8.50 -8.79
CA GLY A 181 -6.92 9.44 -8.50
C GLY A 181 -7.36 9.47 -7.02
N GLY A 182 -6.94 8.48 -6.24
CA GLY A 182 -7.23 8.47 -4.80
C GLY A 182 -8.51 7.74 -4.40
N LEU A 183 -8.91 7.94 -3.15
CA LEU A 183 -10.12 7.38 -2.54
C LEU A 183 -11.14 8.49 -2.29
N VAL A 184 -12.36 8.28 -2.78
CA VAL A 184 -13.51 9.18 -2.59
C VAL A 184 -14.58 8.44 -1.79
N ILE A 185 -15.09 9.05 -0.72
CA ILE A 185 -16.20 8.52 0.06
C ILE A 185 -17.34 9.51 0.04
N ALA A 186 -18.46 9.10 -0.58
CA ALA A 186 -19.66 9.92 -0.66
C ALA A 186 -20.56 9.67 0.55
N GLY A 187 -20.81 10.71 1.33
CA GLY A 187 -21.70 10.66 2.49
C GLY A 187 -23.15 11.05 2.16
N ARG A 188 -24.06 10.83 3.12
CA ARG A 188 -25.45 11.28 3.11
C ARG A 188 -25.65 12.30 4.23
N ALA A 189 -24.99 13.43 4.16
CA ALA A 189 -25.25 14.52 5.10
C ALA A 189 -26.59 15.16 4.76
N PRO A 190 -27.48 15.43 5.74
CA PRO A 190 -28.61 16.29 5.53
C PRO A 190 -28.13 17.69 5.17
N THR A 191 -28.70 18.27 4.12
CA THR A 191 -28.47 19.65 3.65
C THR A 191 -29.58 20.54 4.15
#